data_99ccea34357eefc5a3a237709a8293c5
#
_entry.id   99ccea34357eefc5a3a237709a8293c5
#
_cell.length_a   1.000
_cell.length_b   1.000
_cell.length_c   1.000
_cell.angle_alpha   90.00
_cell.angle_beta   90.00
_cell.angle_gamma   90.00
#
_symmetry.space_group_name_H-M   'P 1'
#
loop_
_entity.id
_entity.type
_entity.pdbx_description
1 polymer ?
#
loop_
_entity_poly.entity_id
_entity_poly.type
_entity_poly.pdbx_seq_one_letter_code
_entity_poly.pdbx_strand_id
1 'polypeptide(L)'
;MEETLEIRYVRPEDKAFWYSLDRHLPEEEFVKKTAGQRGYVLLAGGQRAGILRYNLFWDNTPFCTLLYIDPRFQRKGLGRRLMEHWENDMRARGFGMLLTSTQVDEEAQHFYRKLGYKDCGGLVVDIPGYEQPMELFLAKWIEKRSSF
;
A
#
# COMPACT_ATOMS: atom_id res chain seq x y z
N MET A 1 14.02 23.55 6.53
CA MET A 1 12.77 23.29 7.26
C MET A 1 12.11 22.04 6.71
N GLU A 2 11.81 21.10 7.57
CA GLU A 2 11.13 19.90 7.15
C GLU A 2 9.65 20.19 6.94
N GLU A 3 9.09 19.58 5.89
CA GLU A 3 7.66 19.68 5.67
C GLU A 3 6.91 18.89 6.73
N THR A 4 5.79 19.42 7.17
CA THR A 4 4.90 18.70 8.07
C THR A 4 4.23 17.57 7.30
N LEU A 5 4.33 16.36 7.84
CA LEU A 5 3.68 15.19 7.24
C LEU A 5 2.47 14.77 8.05
N GLU A 6 1.40 14.46 7.36
CA GLU A 6 0.20 13.88 7.96
C GLU A 6 -0.20 12.67 7.13
N ILE A 7 -0.56 11.58 7.79
CA ILE A 7 -1.10 10.40 7.13
C ILE A 7 -2.43 10.10 7.81
N ARG A 8 -3.47 9.99 7.02
CA ARG A 8 -4.82 9.73 7.55
C ARG A 8 -5.57 8.79 6.64
N TYR A 9 -6.69 8.26 7.13
CA TYR A 9 -7.55 7.45 6.28
C TYR A 9 -8.13 8.29 5.15
N VAL A 10 -8.33 7.64 4.01
CA VAL A 10 -8.93 8.26 2.83
C VAL A 10 -10.35 8.69 3.13
N ARG A 11 -10.76 9.83 2.56
CA ARG A 11 -12.10 10.42 2.72
C ARG A 11 -12.74 10.58 1.35
N PRO A 12 -14.08 10.68 1.29
CA PRO A 12 -14.76 10.88 0.00
C PRO A 12 -14.23 12.09 -0.78
N GLU A 13 -13.88 13.17 -0.06
CA GLU A 13 -13.36 14.39 -0.71
C GLU A 13 -11.98 14.22 -1.32
N ASP A 14 -11.29 13.10 -1.05
CA ASP A 14 -10.00 12.82 -1.65
C ASP A 14 -10.13 12.18 -3.04
N LYS A 15 -11.34 11.93 -3.52
CA LYS A 15 -11.58 11.16 -4.74
C LYS A 15 -10.83 11.69 -5.95
N ALA A 16 -10.89 13.00 -6.19
CA ALA A 16 -10.24 13.56 -7.36
C ALA A 16 -8.72 13.35 -7.34
N PHE A 17 -8.10 13.59 -6.18
CA PHE A 17 -6.69 13.33 -6.02
C PHE A 17 -6.37 11.85 -6.17
N TRP A 18 -7.18 11.00 -5.52
CA TRP A 18 -6.97 9.55 -5.57
C TRP A 18 -6.88 9.07 -7.01
N TYR A 19 -7.87 9.42 -7.83
CA TYR A 19 -7.92 8.95 -9.21
C TYR A 19 -6.92 9.64 -10.13
N SER A 20 -6.27 10.70 -9.69
CA SER A 20 -5.15 11.26 -10.42
C SER A 20 -3.93 10.34 -10.37
N LEU A 21 -3.86 9.45 -9.37
CA LEU A 21 -2.76 8.50 -9.18
C LEU A 21 -3.17 7.05 -9.44
N ASP A 22 -4.37 6.67 -9.04
CA ASP A 22 -4.86 5.29 -9.14
C ASP A 22 -5.99 5.23 -10.16
N ARG A 23 -5.69 4.70 -11.35
CA ARG A 23 -6.65 4.67 -12.46
C ARG A 23 -7.38 3.35 -12.57
N HIS A 24 -7.08 2.40 -11.72
CA HIS A 24 -7.59 1.03 -11.85
C HIS A 24 -8.63 0.65 -10.81
N LEU A 25 -8.82 1.45 -9.78
CA LEU A 25 -9.76 1.13 -8.72
C LEU A 25 -11.18 1.47 -9.16
N PRO A 26 -12.11 0.48 -9.22
CA PRO A 26 -13.52 0.78 -9.50
C PRO A 26 -14.08 1.75 -8.45
N GLU A 27 -14.98 2.64 -8.86
CA GLU A 27 -15.55 3.62 -7.95
C GLU A 27 -16.24 2.97 -6.75
N GLU A 28 -16.91 1.86 -6.96
CA GLU A 28 -17.55 1.10 -5.89
C GLU A 28 -16.53 0.68 -4.84
N GLU A 29 -15.33 0.29 -5.28
CA GLU A 29 -14.26 -0.09 -4.36
C GLU A 29 -13.69 1.10 -3.63
N PHE A 30 -13.63 2.27 -4.26
CA PHE A 30 -13.20 3.48 -3.57
C PHE A 30 -14.14 3.80 -2.40
N VAL A 31 -15.45 3.70 -2.63
CA VAL A 31 -16.44 3.92 -1.57
C VAL A 31 -16.21 2.95 -0.41
N LYS A 32 -15.95 1.67 -0.72
CA LYS A 32 -15.68 0.67 0.31
C LYS A 32 -14.39 0.97 1.06
N LYS A 33 -13.36 1.47 0.38
CA LYS A 33 -12.10 1.84 1.04
C LYS A 33 -12.30 2.98 2.02
N THR A 34 -13.10 3.98 1.66
CA THR A 34 -13.38 5.09 2.58
C THR A 34 -14.19 4.62 3.78
N ALA A 35 -15.23 3.85 3.56
CA ALA A 35 -16.11 3.38 4.63
C ALA A 35 -15.39 2.38 5.55
N GLY A 36 -14.54 1.52 5.00
CA GLY A 36 -13.85 0.47 5.73
C GLY A 36 -12.49 0.86 6.27
N GLN A 37 -12.05 2.10 6.05
CA GLN A 37 -10.73 2.56 6.48
C GLN A 37 -9.60 1.70 5.91
N ARG A 38 -9.69 1.36 4.63
CA ARG A 38 -8.71 0.53 3.94
C ARG A 38 -7.90 1.30 2.91
N GLY A 39 -7.78 2.59 3.09
CA GLY A 39 -6.95 3.45 2.27
C GLY A 39 -6.46 4.62 3.08
N TYR A 40 -5.31 5.14 2.70
CA TYR A 40 -4.65 6.27 3.35
C TYR A 40 -4.29 7.33 2.34
N VAL A 41 -4.25 8.57 2.82
CA VAL A 41 -3.71 9.70 2.07
C VAL A 41 -2.59 10.31 2.91
N LEU A 42 -1.45 10.53 2.26
CA LEU A 42 -0.32 11.23 2.89
C LEU A 42 -0.32 12.67 2.40
N LEU A 43 -0.24 13.61 3.34
CA LEU A 43 -0.12 15.03 3.04
C LEU A 43 1.25 15.53 3.46
N ALA A 44 1.88 16.30 2.58
CA ALA A 44 3.18 16.93 2.83
C ALA A 44 2.99 18.44 2.72
N GLY A 45 3.25 19.15 3.82
CA GLY A 45 3.01 20.59 3.87
C GLY A 45 1.56 20.96 3.57
N GLY A 46 0.62 20.11 3.96
CA GLY A 46 -0.80 20.33 3.73
C GLY A 46 -1.29 19.95 2.34
N GLN A 47 -0.40 19.47 1.46
CA GLN A 47 -0.75 19.06 0.10
C GLN A 47 -0.83 17.54 0.02
N ARG A 48 -1.84 17.02 -0.67
CA ARG A 48 -1.95 15.59 -0.90
C ARG A 48 -0.79 15.12 -1.77
N ALA A 49 -0.05 14.11 -1.31
CA ALA A 49 1.20 13.69 -1.92
C ALA A 49 1.29 12.20 -2.22
N GLY A 50 0.48 11.39 -1.58
CA GLY A 50 0.58 9.94 -1.78
C GLY A 50 -0.64 9.19 -1.29
N ILE A 51 -0.76 7.95 -1.75
CA ILE A 51 -1.88 7.07 -1.42
C ILE A 51 -1.39 5.66 -1.17
N LEU A 52 -2.13 4.93 -0.34
CA LEU A 52 -1.96 3.50 -0.14
C LEU A 52 -3.33 2.87 0.05
N ARG A 53 -3.56 1.74 -0.60
CA ARG A 53 -4.77 0.96 -0.34
C ARG A 53 -4.43 -0.50 -0.08
N TYR A 54 -5.30 -1.16 0.67
CA TYR A 54 -5.11 -2.58 0.98
C TYR A 54 -6.45 -3.30 1.04
N ASN A 55 -6.37 -4.61 0.94
CA ASN A 55 -7.46 -5.55 1.15
C ASN A 55 -7.03 -6.59 2.17
N LEU A 56 -7.96 -7.45 2.57
CA LEU A 56 -7.62 -8.63 3.38
C LEU A 56 -7.55 -9.84 2.46
N PHE A 57 -6.36 -10.38 2.30
CA PHE A 57 -6.14 -11.64 1.58
C PHE A 57 -6.62 -12.78 2.48
N TRP A 58 -7.35 -13.73 1.93
CA TRP A 58 -8.01 -14.80 2.71
C TRP A 58 -8.94 -14.23 3.79
N ASP A 59 -9.44 -13.04 3.59
CA ASP A 59 -10.32 -12.34 4.52
C ASP A 59 -9.69 -12.01 5.87
N ASN A 60 -8.38 -12.25 6.04
CA ASN A 60 -7.73 -12.06 7.34
C ASN A 60 -6.31 -11.51 7.29
N THR A 61 -5.71 -11.31 6.12
CA THR A 61 -4.30 -10.89 6.03
C THR A 61 -4.20 -9.61 5.22
N PRO A 62 -3.78 -8.49 5.81
CA PRO A 62 -3.68 -7.23 5.06
C PRO A 62 -2.71 -7.36 3.88
N PHE A 63 -3.17 -6.96 2.72
CA PHE A 63 -2.45 -7.02 1.46
C PHE A 63 -2.45 -5.63 0.83
N CYS A 64 -1.29 -4.99 0.79
CA CYS A 64 -1.16 -3.68 0.15
C CYS A 64 -1.29 -3.87 -1.37
N THR A 65 -2.35 -3.31 -1.94
CA THR A 65 -2.65 -3.45 -3.35
C THR A 65 -2.20 -2.26 -4.18
N LEU A 66 -1.83 -1.17 -3.55
CA LEU A 66 -1.24 -0.02 -4.23
C LEU A 66 -0.56 0.88 -3.22
N LEU A 67 0.65 1.29 -3.56
CA LEU A 67 1.37 2.37 -2.90
C LEU A 67 1.87 3.29 -4.01
N TYR A 68 1.49 4.56 -3.97
CA TYR A 68 1.92 5.48 -5.01
C TYR A 68 2.13 6.88 -4.42
N ILE A 69 3.30 7.45 -4.73
CA ILE A 69 3.62 8.81 -4.35
C ILE A 69 3.56 9.68 -5.62
N ASP A 70 2.86 10.80 -5.52
CA ASP A 70 2.77 11.75 -6.64
C ASP A 70 4.19 12.10 -7.10
N PRO A 71 4.47 12.06 -8.42
CA PRO A 71 5.82 12.34 -8.93
C PRO A 71 6.44 13.64 -8.41
N ARG A 72 5.62 14.65 -8.10
CA ARG A 72 6.12 15.92 -7.56
C ARG A 72 6.75 15.76 -6.17
N PHE A 73 6.44 14.68 -5.48
CA PHE A 73 6.88 14.44 -4.10
C PHE A 73 7.78 13.21 -3.96
N GLN A 74 8.19 12.59 -5.05
CA GLN A 74 9.04 11.40 -5.02
C GLN A 74 10.45 11.73 -4.57
N ARG A 75 11.20 10.69 -4.17
CA ARG A 75 12.60 10.76 -3.74
C ARG A 75 12.79 11.51 -2.43
N LYS A 76 11.77 11.56 -1.58
CA LYS A 76 11.82 12.19 -0.26
C LYS A 76 11.56 11.20 0.87
N GLY A 77 11.53 9.89 0.56
CA GLY A 77 11.27 8.87 1.56
C GLY A 77 9.81 8.75 1.98
N LEU A 78 8.88 9.34 1.23
CA LEU A 78 7.47 9.36 1.63
C LEU A 78 6.80 8.00 1.47
N GLY A 79 7.20 7.20 0.48
CA GLY A 79 6.69 5.85 0.32
C GLY A 79 6.99 4.99 1.53
N ARG A 80 8.20 5.10 2.06
CA ARG A 80 8.59 4.39 3.27
C ARG A 80 7.76 4.85 4.47
N ARG A 81 7.54 6.15 4.61
CA ARG A 81 6.75 6.69 5.72
C ARG A 81 5.32 6.19 5.67
N LEU A 82 4.76 6.12 4.47
CA LEU A 82 3.40 5.64 4.28
C LEU A 82 3.29 4.15 4.59
N MET A 83 4.25 3.35 4.14
CA MET A 83 4.28 1.92 4.47
C MET A 83 4.42 1.69 5.97
N GLU A 84 5.31 2.44 6.62
CA GLU A 84 5.50 2.32 8.07
C GLU A 84 4.23 2.68 8.85
N HIS A 85 3.51 3.69 8.39
CA HIS A 85 2.24 4.07 9.01
C HIS A 85 1.23 2.93 8.90
N TRP A 86 1.11 2.34 7.70
CA TRP A 86 0.22 1.21 7.48
C TRP A 86 0.61 0.02 8.34
N GLU A 87 1.89 -0.30 8.41
CA GLU A 87 2.39 -1.41 9.25
C GLU A 87 2.03 -1.18 10.72
N ASN A 88 2.22 0.04 11.21
CA ASN A 88 1.90 0.36 12.60
C ASN A 88 0.39 0.27 12.88
N ASP A 89 -0.43 0.73 11.93
CA ASP A 89 -1.88 0.64 12.07
C ASP A 89 -2.32 -0.84 12.09
N MET A 90 -1.76 -1.65 11.22
CA MET A 90 -2.10 -3.09 11.17
C MET A 90 -1.64 -3.79 12.44
N ARG A 91 -0.47 -3.46 12.93
CA ARG A 91 0.03 -4.02 14.20
C ARG A 91 -0.90 -3.64 15.36
N ALA A 92 -1.35 -2.40 15.39
CA ALA A 92 -2.28 -1.94 16.43
C ALA A 92 -3.62 -2.66 16.37
N ARG A 93 -4.04 -3.11 15.18
CA ARG A 93 -5.27 -3.85 15.00
C ARG A 93 -5.10 -5.36 15.23
N GLY A 94 -3.89 -5.82 15.57
CA GLY A 94 -3.64 -7.21 15.93
C GLY A 94 -3.22 -8.12 14.79
N PHE A 95 -2.95 -7.58 13.61
CA PHE A 95 -2.44 -8.40 12.51
C PHE A 95 -0.97 -8.71 12.71
N GLY A 96 -0.56 -9.93 12.34
CA GLY A 96 0.81 -10.39 12.55
C GLY A 96 1.64 -10.48 11.28
N MET A 97 1.01 -10.46 10.12
CA MET A 97 1.70 -10.61 8.84
C MET A 97 1.05 -9.69 7.81
N LEU A 98 1.89 -9.09 6.97
CA LEU A 98 1.44 -8.26 5.87
C LEU A 98 1.94 -8.82 4.56
N LEU A 99 1.16 -8.59 3.51
CA LEU A 99 1.52 -8.96 2.15
C LEU A 99 1.55 -7.73 1.27
N THR A 100 2.35 -7.81 0.21
CA THR A 100 2.28 -6.89 -0.92
C THR A 100 2.74 -7.63 -2.17
N SER A 101 2.60 -7.02 -3.33
CA SER A 101 3.07 -7.61 -4.56
C SER A 101 3.52 -6.55 -5.54
N THR A 102 4.35 -6.97 -6.49
CA THR A 102 4.80 -6.12 -7.59
C THR A 102 5.17 -7.03 -8.75
N GLN A 103 5.11 -6.51 -9.98
CA GLN A 103 5.55 -7.31 -11.11
C GLN A 103 7.07 -7.52 -11.03
N VAL A 104 7.51 -8.71 -11.43
CA VAL A 104 8.89 -9.14 -11.24
C VAL A 104 9.90 -8.28 -12.00
N ASP A 105 9.45 -7.53 -13.00
CA ASP A 105 10.31 -6.60 -13.76
C ASP A 105 10.31 -5.17 -13.21
N GLU A 106 9.64 -4.91 -12.08
CA GLU A 106 9.56 -3.59 -11.50
C GLU A 106 10.59 -3.39 -10.39
N GLU A 107 11.06 -2.14 -10.26
CA GLU A 107 12.04 -1.78 -9.22
C GLU A 107 11.45 -1.79 -7.81
N ALA A 108 10.14 -1.71 -7.68
CA ALA A 108 9.47 -1.68 -6.39
C ALA A 108 9.83 -2.88 -5.50
N GLN A 109 10.18 -4.03 -6.11
CA GLN A 109 10.59 -5.20 -5.35
C GLN A 109 11.78 -4.91 -4.43
N HIS A 110 12.72 -4.09 -4.89
CA HIS A 110 13.90 -3.74 -4.08
C HIS A 110 13.52 -2.82 -2.94
N PHE A 111 12.59 -1.92 -3.19
CA PHE A 111 12.06 -1.04 -2.14
C PHE A 111 11.43 -1.86 -1.02
N TYR A 112 10.58 -2.82 -1.36
CA TYR A 112 9.93 -3.65 -0.35
C TYR A 112 10.91 -4.52 0.42
N ARG A 113 11.93 -5.08 -0.26
CA ARG A 113 12.94 -5.88 0.43
C ARG A 113 13.73 -5.05 1.43
N LYS A 114 14.01 -3.80 1.10
CA LYS A 114 14.70 -2.89 2.04
C LYS A 114 13.85 -2.58 3.26
N LEU A 115 12.53 -2.66 3.14
CA LEU A 115 11.63 -2.48 4.28
C LEU A 115 11.45 -3.76 5.10
N GLY A 116 12.10 -4.85 4.71
CA GLY A 116 12.04 -6.11 5.44
C GLY A 116 11.06 -7.12 4.89
N TYR A 117 10.46 -6.87 3.73
CA TYR A 117 9.59 -7.83 3.08
C TYR A 117 10.42 -8.91 2.42
N LYS A 118 9.96 -10.15 2.51
CA LYS A 118 10.62 -11.32 1.91
C LYS A 118 9.77 -11.90 0.80
N ASP A 119 10.42 -12.34 -0.28
CA ASP A 119 9.74 -13.03 -1.37
C ASP A 119 9.03 -14.26 -0.83
N CYS A 120 7.76 -14.44 -1.17
CA CYS A 120 6.99 -15.59 -0.69
C CYS A 120 6.25 -16.33 -1.79
N GLY A 121 6.46 -15.98 -3.03
CA GLY A 121 5.87 -16.69 -4.14
C GLY A 121 5.62 -15.81 -5.33
N GLY A 122 4.96 -16.36 -6.33
CA GLY A 122 4.64 -15.62 -7.53
C GLY A 122 3.36 -16.12 -8.17
N LEU A 123 2.71 -15.24 -8.92
CA LEU A 123 1.53 -15.55 -9.68
C LEU A 123 1.82 -15.36 -11.16
N VAL A 124 1.68 -16.42 -11.94
CA VAL A 124 1.82 -16.36 -13.39
C VAL A 124 0.43 -16.22 -13.98
N VAL A 125 0.19 -15.10 -14.67
CA VAL A 125 -1.08 -14.88 -15.34
C VAL A 125 -0.84 -15.02 -16.84
N ASP A 126 -1.22 -16.20 -17.38
CA ASP A 126 -1.10 -16.52 -18.80
C ASP A 126 -2.48 -16.80 -19.35
N ILE A 127 -3.33 -15.79 -19.28
CA ILE A 127 -4.73 -15.86 -19.74
C ILE A 127 -4.91 -14.82 -20.83
N PRO A 128 -5.47 -15.19 -21.99
CA PRO A 128 -5.63 -14.24 -23.09
C PRO A 128 -6.30 -12.95 -22.66
N GLY A 129 -5.65 -11.83 -22.95
CA GLY A 129 -6.13 -10.50 -22.57
C GLY A 129 -5.69 -10.02 -21.19
N TYR A 130 -5.09 -10.89 -20.39
CA TYR A 130 -4.65 -10.56 -19.02
C TYR A 130 -3.17 -10.84 -18.79
N GLU A 131 -2.43 -11.19 -19.84
CA GLU A 131 -1.02 -11.53 -19.70
C GLU A 131 -0.23 -10.39 -19.08
N GLN A 132 0.67 -10.73 -18.17
CA GLN A 132 1.55 -9.77 -17.52
C GLN A 132 2.84 -10.47 -17.09
N PRO A 133 3.90 -9.71 -16.79
CA PRO A 133 5.04 -10.29 -16.09
C PRO A 133 4.58 -10.89 -14.76
N MET A 134 5.28 -11.93 -14.31
CA MET A 134 4.92 -12.61 -13.06
C MET A 134 4.73 -11.60 -11.93
N GLU A 135 3.65 -11.77 -11.19
CA GLU A 135 3.43 -10.97 -9.98
C GLU A 135 4.18 -11.62 -8.83
N LEU A 136 5.16 -10.90 -8.29
CA LEU A 136 5.96 -11.38 -7.17
C LEU A 136 5.27 -10.96 -5.88
N PHE A 137 5.03 -11.93 -5.00
CA PHE A 137 4.45 -11.68 -3.68
C PHE A 137 5.53 -11.60 -2.62
N LEU A 138 5.39 -10.65 -1.72
CA LEU A 138 6.32 -10.45 -0.61
C LEU A 138 5.52 -10.35 0.69
N ALA A 139 6.13 -10.84 1.76
CA ALA A 139 5.49 -10.86 3.08
C ALA A 139 6.42 -10.29 4.14
N LYS A 140 5.83 -9.67 5.16
CA LYS A 140 6.58 -9.16 6.30
C LYS A 140 5.87 -9.58 7.58
N TRP A 141 6.63 -10.13 8.51
CA TRP A 141 6.13 -10.43 9.84
C TRP A 141 6.21 -9.15 10.68
N ILE A 142 5.08 -8.74 11.21
CA ILE A 142 4.97 -7.51 12.01
C ILE A 142 4.47 -7.79 13.41
N GLU A 143 4.12 -9.02 13.70
CA GLU A 143 3.54 -9.37 14.99
C GLU A 143 4.49 -8.99 16.11
N LYS A 144 3.96 -8.25 17.07
CA LYS A 144 4.71 -7.97 18.27
C LYS A 144 4.84 -9.27 19.02
N ARG A 145 6.09 -9.64 19.39
CA ARG A 145 6.33 -10.88 20.09
C ARG A 145 5.43 -10.98 21.30
N SER A 146 4.58 -12.00 21.32
CA SER A 146 3.72 -12.26 22.42
C SER A 146 4.51 -12.92 23.56
N SER A 147 4.11 -12.65 24.78
CA SER A 147 4.78 -13.20 25.96
C SER A 147 4.03 -14.40 26.54
N PHE A 148 3.24 -15.07 25.74
CA PHE A 148 2.63 -16.32 26.26
C PHE A 148 3.56 -17.48 26.12
#